data_a384472f698d0ebfb63d8b5a6d47f0ba
#
_entry.id   a384472f698d0ebfb63d8b5a6d47f0ba
#
_cell.length_a   1.000
_cell.length_b   1.000
_cell.length_c   1.000
_cell.angle_alpha   90.00
_cell.angle_beta   90.00
_cell.angle_gamma   90.00
#
_symmetry.space_group_name_H-M   'P 1'
#
loop_
_entity.id
_entity.type
_entity.pdbx_description
1 polymer ?
#
loop_
_entity_poly.entity_id
_entity_poly.type
_entity_poly.pdbx_seq_one_letter_code
_entity_poly.pdbx_strand_id
1 'polypeptide(L)'
;MPKKGNYMQNEKFDKDTQLLVDVVTDYAFALDTLDDYDHQRLVLRKSTAAEKFHATYENAMAAIQGLKEKFGGSELFANEKDDSFKSSIGQIYQTVGGVELYPSVEQKAAMLLYLVTKNHSFSDGNKRIAATLFLWFLLNNGILYKDDGSKRVADATLVTMTLMIAESRPEDMEMMVKVVVNLMGRL
;
A
#
# COMPACT_ATOMS: atom_id res chain seq x y z
N MET A 1 28.98 -53.26 -15.52
CA MET A 1 29.51 -51.88 -15.56
C MET A 1 28.33 -50.91 -15.43
N PRO A 2 28.20 -50.14 -14.39
CA PRO A 2 27.11 -49.15 -14.27
C PRO A 2 27.40 -47.93 -15.17
N LYS A 3 26.35 -47.46 -15.86
CA LYS A 3 26.41 -46.40 -16.86
C LYS A 3 26.76 -45.07 -16.18
N LYS A 4 27.88 -44.44 -16.56
CA LYS A 4 28.39 -43.14 -16.11
C LYS A 4 27.40 -41.94 -16.33
N GLY A 5 26.25 -42.15 -16.99
CA GLY A 5 25.29 -41.10 -17.31
C GLY A 5 24.36 -40.67 -16.16
N ASN A 6 24.12 -41.55 -15.20
CA ASN A 6 23.14 -41.26 -14.12
C ASN A 6 23.69 -40.34 -13.02
N TYR A 7 25.00 -40.33 -12.77
CA TYR A 7 25.57 -39.49 -11.70
C TYR A 7 25.64 -38.02 -12.09
N MET A 8 25.97 -37.70 -13.34
CA MET A 8 26.01 -36.29 -13.80
C MET A 8 24.59 -35.62 -13.88
N GLN A 9 23.56 -36.41 -14.22
CA GLN A 9 22.19 -35.92 -14.24
C GLN A 9 21.66 -35.63 -12.80
N ASN A 10 22.02 -36.49 -11.84
CA ASN A 10 21.63 -36.28 -10.45
C ASN A 10 22.34 -35.09 -9.81
N GLU A 11 23.63 -34.86 -10.07
CA GLU A 11 24.37 -33.71 -9.56
C GLU A 11 23.84 -32.37 -10.14
N LYS A 12 23.51 -32.38 -11.44
CA LYS A 12 22.95 -31.19 -12.10
C LYS A 12 21.55 -30.88 -11.58
N PHE A 13 20.72 -31.91 -11.40
CA PHE A 13 19.39 -31.76 -10.84
C PHE A 13 19.43 -31.24 -9.38
N ASP A 14 20.38 -31.71 -8.59
CA ASP A 14 20.58 -31.28 -7.21
C ASP A 14 21.05 -29.83 -7.14
N LYS A 15 21.95 -29.39 -7.99
CA LYS A 15 22.39 -27.99 -8.09
C LYS A 15 21.26 -27.04 -8.54
N ASP A 16 20.50 -27.43 -9.55
CA ASP A 16 19.38 -26.64 -10.05
C ASP A 16 18.28 -26.54 -8.99
N THR A 17 18.04 -27.62 -8.24
CA THR A 17 17.09 -27.63 -7.11
C THR A 17 17.58 -26.73 -5.96
N GLN A 18 18.87 -26.76 -5.63
CA GLN A 18 19.44 -25.90 -4.59
C GLN A 18 19.34 -24.42 -4.98
N LEU A 19 19.65 -24.05 -6.23
CA LEU A 19 19.47 -22.69 -6.73
C LEU A 19 18.03 -22.23 -6.64
N LEU A 20 17.07 -23.10 -6.95
CA LEU A 20 15.65 -22.77 -6.79
C LEU A 20 15.27 -22.55 -5.32
N VAL A 21 15.76 -23.39 -4.41
CA VAL A 21 15.51 -23.26 -2.96
C VAL A 21 16.09 -21.93 -2.45
N ASP A 22 17.29 -21.55 -2.89
CA ASP A 22 17.91 -20.29 -2.50
C ASP A 22 17.07 -19.09 -2.98
N VAL A 23 16.62 -19.09 -4.23
CA VAL A 23 15.74 -18.05 -4.78
C VAL A 23 14.41 -18.00 -4.04
N VAL A 24 13.76 -19.13 -3.79
CA VAL A 24 12.50 -19.20 -3.04
C VAL A 24 12.68 -18.64 -1.62
N THR A 25 13.83 -18.91 -0.98
CA THR A 25 14.15 -18.39 0.35
C THR A 25 14.28 -16.87 0.33
N ASP A 26 14.94 -16.30 -0.69
CA ASP A 26 15.08 -14.85 -0.84
C ASP A 26 13.73 -14.14 -1.03
N TYR A 27 12.75 -14.81 -1.64
CA TYR A 27 11.40 -14.30 -1.87
C TYR A 27 10.34 -14.87 -0.91
N ALA A 28 10.74 -15.56 0.16
CA ALA A 28 9.82 -16.24 1.09
C ALA A 28 8.71 -15.30 1.58
N PHE A 29 9.03 -14.06 1.93
CA PHE A 29 8.03 -13.09 2.38
C PHE A 29 6.94 -12.82 1.32
N ALA A 30 7.32 -12.69 0.06
CA ALA A 30 6.36 -12.46 -1.02
C ALA A 30 5.46 -13.70 -1.23
N LEU A 31 6.06 -14.88 -1.21
CA LEU A 31 5.34 -16.14 -1.40
C LEU A 31 4.38 -16.44 -0.24
N ASP A 32 4.82 -16.22 1.00
CA ASP A 32 3.98 -16.35 2.18
C ASP A 32 2.81 -15.36 2.16
N THR A 33 3.06 -14.13 1.73
CA THR A 33 2.01 -13.10 1.59
C THR A 33 0.95 -13.51 0.55
N LEU A 34 1.37 -14.11 -0.56
CA LEU A 34 0.46 -14.62 -1.59
C LEU A 34 -0.36 -15.80 -1.07
N ASP A 35 0.26 -16.74 -0.36
CA ASP A 35 -0.44 -17.87 0.26
C ASP A 35 -1.46 -17.39 1.31
N ASP A 36 -1.08 -16.43 2.14
CA ASP A 36 -1.98 -15.81 3.12
C ASP A 36 -3.15 -15.06 2.46
N TYR A 37 -2.90 -14.42 1.32
CA TYR A 37 -3.95 -13.78 0.54
C TYR A 37 -4.95 -14.82 -0.01
N ASP A 38 -4.46 -15.88 -0.65
CA ASP A 38 -5.28 -16.93 -1.26
C ASP A 38 -6.18 -17.63 -0.22
N HIS A 39 -5.66 -17.82 1.01
CA HIS A 39 -6.38 -18.46 2.10
C HIS A 39 -7.09 -17.48 3.04
N GLN A 40 -7.16 -16.19 2.68
CA GLN A 40 -7.79 -15.12 3.49
C GLN A 40 -7.21 -15.03 4.92
N ARG A 41 -5.92 -15.33 5.08
CA ARG A 41 -5.20 -15.29 6.35
C ARG A 41 -4.39 -14.00 6.55
N LEU A 42 -4.38 -13.07 5.58
CA LEU A 42 -3.70 -11.81 5.75
C LEU A 42 -4.19 -11.10 7.00
N VAL A 43 -3.26 -10.80 7.88
CA VAL A 43 -3.52 -10.06 9.12
C VAL A 43 -2.94 -8.66 9.04
N LEU A 44 -3.60 -7.74 9.73
CA LEU A 44 -3.04 -6.41 9.96
C LEU A 44 -1.91 -6.53 10.97
N ARG A 45 -0.70 -6.17 10.54
CA ARG A 45 0.45 -6.13 11.43
C ARG A 45 0.27 -5.01 12.45
N LYS A 46 0.69 -5.27 13.70
CA LYS A 46 0.69 -4.23 14.72
C LYS A 46 1.71 -3.16 14.33
N SER A 47 1.25 -1.92 14.26
CA SER A 47 2.11 -0.77 14.15
C SER A 47 2.75 -0.47 15.50
N THR A 48 4.02 -0.10 15.48
CA THR A 48 4.71 0.49 16.64
C THR A 48 4.74 2.01 16.58
N ALA A 49 4.36 2.60 15.45
CA ALA A 49 4.34 4.05 15.25
C ALA A 49 3.12 4.67 15.93
N ALA A 50 3.36 5.58 16.87
CA ALA A 50 2.31 6.46 17.39
C ALA A 50 1.91 7.47 16.30
N GLU A 51 0.61 7.75 16.19
CA GLU A 51 0.12 8.81 15.30
C GLU A 51 0.62 10.17 15.81
N LYS A 52 1.40 10.86 14.97
CA LYS A 52 1.99 12.18 15.26
C LYS A 52 1.28 13.31 14.54
N PHE A 53 0.53 12.98 13.51
CA PHE A 53 -0.11 13.93 12.61
C PHE A 53 -1.54 13.50 12.33
N HIS A 54 -2.48 14.43 12.52
CA HIS A 54 -3.89 14.23 12.24
C HIS A 54 -4.26 14.91 10.91
N ALA A 55 -4.74 14.12 9.96
CA ALA A 55 -5.22 14.66 8.69
C ALA A 55 -6.58 15.33 8.87
N THR A 56 -6.68 16.55 8.38
CA THR A 56 -7.95 17.28 8.25
C THR A 56 -8.23 17.57 6.78
N TYR A 57 -9.46 17.90 6.46
CA TYR A 57 -9.80 18.32 5.10
C TYR A 57 -8.93 19.50 4.65
N GLU A 58 -8.74 20.49 5.51
CA GLU A 58 -8.00 21.71 5.21
C GLU A 58 -6.52 21.45 4.92
N ASN A 59 -5.85 20.64 5.75
CA ASN A 59 -4.42 20.33 5.53
C ASN A 59 -4.22 19.38 4.35
N ALA A 60 -5.15 18.48 4.08
CA ALA A 60 -5.12 17.62 2.90
C ALA A 60 -5.33 18.41 1.61
N MET A 61 -6.26 19.37 1.60
CA MET A 61 -6.48 20.27 0.44
C MET A 61 -5.27 21.17 0.19
N ALA A 62 -4.58 21.64 1.22
CA ALA A 62 -3.33 22.38 1.07
C ALA A 62 -2.24 21.52 0.40
N ALA A 63 -2.11 20.24 0.77
CA ALA A 63 -1.20 19.31 0.12
C ALA A 63 -1.56 19.08 -1.36
N ILE A 64 -2.85 18.92 -1.67
CA ILE A 64 -3.36 18.78 -3.05
C ILE A 64 -3.08 20.03 -3.88
N GLN A 65 -3.25 21.20 -3.30
CA GLN A 65 -2.94 22.46 -3.99
C GLN A 65 -1.45 22.55 -4.37
N GLY A 66 -0.55 22.16 -3.46
CA GLY A 66 0.88 22.07 -3.77
C GLY A 66 1.19 21.07 -4.89
N LEU A 67 0.48 19.95 -4.94
CA LEU A 67 0.58 18.97 -6.02
C LEU A 67 0.10 19.59 -7.37
N LYS A 68 -1.03 20.30 -7.35
CA LYS A 68 -1.61 20.99 -8.52
C LYS A 68 -0.64 21.99 -9.10
N GLU A 69 -0.01 22.80 -8.28
CA GLU A 69 0.98 23.81 -8.71
C GLU A 69 2.20 23.19 -9.36
N LYS A 70 2.64 22.04 -8.85
CA LYS A 70 3.84 21.38 -9.36
C LYS A 70 3.58 20.48 -10.58
N PHE A 71 2.46 19.78 -10.63
CA PHE A 71 2.20 18.72 -11.61
C PHE A 71 0.83 18.80 -12.30
N GLY A 72 0.01 19.78 -11.96
CA GLY A 72 -1.31 19.96 -12.55
C GLY A 72 -1.20 20.46 -13.99
N GLY A 73 -1.34 19.53 -14.97
CA GLY A 73 -1.33 19.87 -16.40
C GLY A 73 -2.72 20.15 -16.98
N SER A 74 -3.79 19.89 -16.23
CA SER A 74 -5.19 20.06 -16.66
C SER A 74 -5.89 21.07 -15.75
N GLU A 75 -6.74 21.91 -16.31
CA GLU A 75 -7.60 22.82 -15.53
C GLU A 75 -8.57 22.07 -14.63
N LEU A 76 -8.90 20.82 -15.00
CA LEU A 76 -9.79 19.93 -14.22
C LEU A 76 -9.08 19.20 -13.09
N PHE A 77 -7.73 19.23 -13.06
CA PHE A 77 -6.97 18.55 -12.05
C PHE A 77 -7.29 19.06 -10.65
N ALA A 78 -7.59 18.15 -9.72
CA ALA A 78 -7.91 18.43 -8.33
C ALA A 78 -9.15 19.32 -8.11
N ASN A 79 -10.03 19.47 -9.09
CA ASN A 79 -11.31 20.13 -8.89
C ASN A 79 -12.29 19.12 -8.25
N GLU A 80 -12.74 19.42 -7.03
CA GLU A 80 -13.74 18.60 -6.33
C GLU A 80 -15.08 18.61 -7.09
N LYS A 81 -15.72 17.44 -7.16
CA LYS A 81 -17.06 17.28 -7.74
C LYS A 81 -18.15 17.41 -6.70
N ASP A 82 -17.85 17.02 -5.47
CA ASP A 82 -18.79 16.95 -4.35
C ASP A 82 -18.04 16.86 -3.00
N ASP A 83 -18.78 16.65 -1.91
CA ASP A 83 -18.23 16.56 -0.54
C ASP A 83 -17.60 15.18 -0.21
N SER A 84 -17.46 14.28 -1.18
CA SER A 84 -16.97 12.91 -0.92
C SER A 84 -15.53 12.87 -0.44
N PHE A 85 -14.68 13.84 -0.84
CA PHE A 85 -13.31 13.93 -0.35
C PHE A 85 -13.28 14.27 1.15
N LYS A 86 -14.07 15.23 1.59
CA LYS A 86 -14.20 15.57 3.01
C LYS A 86 -14.69 14.38 3.83
N SER A 87 -15.65 13.62 3.29
CA SER A 87 -16.12 12.38 3.89
C SER A 87 -15.03 11.32 3.99
N SER A 88 -14.18 11.19 2.95
CA SER A 88 -13.05 10.24 2.93
C SER A 88 -12.04 10.55 4.05
N ILE A 89 -11.70 11.81 4.29
CA ILE A 89 -10.83 12.21 5.39
C ILE A 89 -11.46 11.84 6.75
N GLY A 90 -12.74 12.09 6.94
CA GLY A 90 -13.45 11.72 8.17
C GLY A 90 -13.49 10.20 8.42
N GLN A 91 -13.63 9.41 7.36
CA GLN A 91 -13.77 7.96 7.48
C GLN A 91 -12.52 7.26 8.03
N ILE A 92 -11.30 7.78 7.79
CA ILE A 92 -10.08 7.16 8.35
C ILE A 92 -10.00 7.26 9.88
N TYR A 93 -10.78 8.15 10.49
CA TYR A 93 -10.89 8.34 11.94
C TYR A 93 -12.21 7.82 12.53
N GLN A 94 -12.96 7.03 11.77
CA GLN A 94 -14.24 6.50 12.20
C GLN A 94 -14.08 5.58 13.41
N THR A 95 -15.01 5.70 14.36
CA THR A 95 -15.10 4.86 15.55
C THR A 95 -16.42 4.08 15.59
N VAL A 96 -16.39 2.92 16.22
CA VAL A 96 -17.59 2.17 16.57
C VAL A 96 -17.51 1.83 18.06
N GLY A 97 -18.50 2.26 18.83
CA GLY A 97 -18.49 2.09 20.28
C GLY A 97 -17.29 2.76 20.98
N GLY A 98 -16.77 3.85 20.42
CA GLY A 98 -15.60 4.57 20.94
C GLY A 98 -14.24 3.95 20.57
N VAL A 99 -14.24 2.88 19.76
CA VAL A 99 -13.02 2.21 19.30
C VAL A 99 -12.77 2.58 17.84
N GLU A 100 -11.55 3.03 17.52
CA GLU A 100 -11.15 3.32 16.14
C GLU A 100 -11.20 2.06 15.26
N LEU A 101 -11.79 2.19 14.07
CA LEU A 101 -11.80 1.10 13.07
C LEU A 101 -10.42 0.87 12.45
N TYR A 102 -9.63 1.95 12.34
CA TYR A 102 -8.29 1.94 11.72
C TYR A 102 -7.27 2.49 12.73
N PRO A 103 -6.90 1.73 13.78
CA PRO A 103 -6.14 2.28 14.91
C PRO A 103 -4.67 2.57 14.60
N SER A 104 -4.10 2.00 13.54
CA SER A 104 -2.70 2.25 13.18
C SER A 104 -2.55 3.32 12.09
N VAL A 105 -1.38 3.97 12.06
CA VAL A 105 -1.02 4.93 11.01
C VAL A 105 -1.07 4.27 9.63
N GLU A 106 -0.58 3.04 9.53
CA GLU A 106 -0.56 2.26 8.29
C GLU A 106 -1.98 1.94 7.80
N GLN A 107 -2.90 1.59 8.69
CA GLN A 107 -4.30 1.34 8.33
C GLN A 107 -4.99 2.62 7.86
N LYS A 108 -4.78 3.73 8.56
CA LYS A 108 -5.32 5.04 8.15
C LYS A 108 -4.77 5.47 6.79
N ALA A 109 -3.46 5.30 6.56
CA ALA A 109 -2.83 5.57 5.27
C ALA A 109 -3.42 4.70 4.15
N ALA A 110 -3.56 3.40 4.38
CA ALA A 110 -4.13 2.46 3.43
C ALA A 110 -5.60 2.80 3.10
N MET A 111 -6.40 3.15 4.12
CA MET A 111 -7.78 3.61 3.93
C MET A 111 -7.84 4.92 3.15
N LEU A 112 -6.94 5.86 3.40
CA LEU A 112 -6.86 7.11 2.66
C LEU A 112 -6.58 6.86 1.18
N LEU A 113 -5.59 6.00 0.87
CA LEU A 113 -5.29 5.57 -0.50
C LEU A 113 -6.52 4.91 -1.15
N TYR A 114 -7.19 4.01 -0.43
CA TYR A 114 -8.37 3.30 -0.91
C TYR A 114 -9.52 4.26 -1.23
N LEU A 115 -9.94 5.07 -0.26
CA LEU A 115 -11.12 5.93 -0.39
C LEU A 115 -10.94 6.98 -1.47
N VAL A 116 -9.80 7.66 -1.53
CA VAL A 116 -9.54 8.69 -2.54
C VAL A 116 -9.45 8.09 -3.94
N THR A 117 -8.90 6.88 -4.06
CA THR A 117 -8.88 6.16 -5.35
C THR A 117 -10.28 5.76 -5.80
N LYS A 118 -11.12 5.22 -4.90
CA LYS A 118 -12.44 4.66 -5.23
C LYS A 118 -13.56 5.69 -5.35
N ASN A 119 -13.55 6.73 -4.54
CA ASN A 119 -14.64 7.69 -4.50
C ASN A 119 -14.66 8.66 -5.69
N HIS A 120 -13.56 8.75 -6.45
CA HIS A 120 -13.45 9.64 -7.60
C HIS A 120 -13.92 11.07 -7.31
N SER A 121 -13.52 11.60 -6.16
CA SER A 121 -13.97 12.90 -5.64
C SER A 121 -13.55 14.09 -6.50
N PHE A 122 -12.57 13.93 -7.36
CA PHE A 122 -12.04 14.99 -8.22
C PHE A 122 -12.34 14.73 -9.69
N SER A 123 -12.47 15.79 -10.46
CA SER A 123 -12.75 15.72 -11.90
C SER A 123 -11.60 15.08 -12.67
N ASP A 124 -10.35 15.31 -12.26
CA ASP A 124 -9.15 14.67 -12.79
C ASP A 124 -8.10 14.48 -11.69
N GLY A 125 -7.23 13.49 -11.88
CA GLY A 125 -6.05 13.24 -11.05
C GLY A 125 -6.28 12.36 -9.83
N ASN A 126 -7.44 11.71 -9.66
CA ASN A 126 -7.78 10.93 -8.44
C ASN A 126 -6.69 9.95 -8.00
N LYS A 127 -6.08 9.18 -8.92
CA LYS A 127 -5.02 8.22 -8.57
C LYS A 127 -3.74 8.94 -8.09
N ARG A 128 -3.34 10.03 -8.74
CA ARG A 128 -2.16 10.83 -8.34
C ARG A 128 -2.39 11.50 -7.00
N ILE A 129 -3.58 12.04 -6.78
CA ILE A 129 -3.98 12.67 -5.52
C ILE A 129 -3.98 11.63 -4.40
N ALA A 130 -4.59 10.46 -4.62
CA ALA A 130 -4.63 9.38 -3.65
C ALA A 130 -3.22 8.91 -3.24
N ALA A 131 -2.34 8.67 -4.23
CA ALA A 131 -0.96 8.27 -3.99
C ALA A 131 -0.18 9.37 -3.24
N THR A 132 -0.35 10.63 -3.62
CA THR A 132 0.30 11.76 -2.95
C THR A 132 -0.15 11.90 -1.49
N LEU A 133 -1.43 11.80 -1.22
CA LEU A 133 -1.97 11.90 0.16
C LEU A 133 -1.54 10.72 1.02
N PHE A 134 -1.44 9.52 0.45
CA PHE A 134 -0.87 8.36 1.13
C PHE A 134 0.58 8.64 1.57
N LEU A 135 1.43 9.09 0.66
CA LEU A 135 2.83 9.42 0.98
C LEU A 135 2.93 10.59 1.97
N TRP A 136 2.13 11.63 1.78
CA TRP A 136 2.06 12.78 2.66
C TRP A 136 1.67 12.41 4.09
N PHE A 137 0.69 11.50 4.25
CA PHE A 137 0.27 11.02 5.56
C PHE A 137 1.37 10.21 6.26
N LEU A 138 2.05 9.32 5.53
CA LEU A 138 3.18 8.56 6.05
C LEU A 138 4.36 9.47 6.41
N LEU A 139 4.66 10.49 5.59
CA LEU A 139 5.73 11.45 5.84
C LEU A 139 5.51 12.22 7.13
N ASN A 140 4.31 12.79 7.31
CA ASN A 140 3.99 13.60 8.49
C ASN A 140 3.90 12.76 9.78
N ASN A 141 3.64 11.46 9.65
CA ASN A 141 3.72 10.50 10.77
C ASN A 141 5.12 9.93 10.99
N GLY A 142 6.11 10.30 10.17
CA GLY A 142 7.52 9.92 10.34
C GLY A 142 7.84 8.48 9.95
N ILE A 143 6.99 7.84 9.12
CA ILE A 143 7.18 6.43 8.71
C ILE A 143 7.33 6.22 7.20
N LEU A 144 7.46 7.30 6.42
CA LEU A 144 7.69 7.18 4.97
C LEU A 144 9.07 6.63 4.62
N TYR A 145 10.07 7.01 5.40
CA TYR A 145 11.45 6.54 5.25
C TYR A 145 11.84 5.62 6.40
N LYS A 146 12.74 4.67 6.13
CA LYS A 146 13.36 3.82 7.14
C LYS A 146 14.50 4.57 7.82
N ASP A 147 15.04 4.01 8.91
CA ASP A 147 16.14 4.62 9.69
C ASP A 147 17.41 4.84 8.85
N ASP A 148 17.63 4.00 7.83
CA ASP A 148 18.72 4.14 6.86
C ASP A 148 18.47 5.18 5.76
N GLY A 149 17.33 5.88 5.80
CA GLY A 149 16.92 6.88 4.82
C GLY A 149 16.30 6.30 3.54
N SER A 150 16.22 4.99 3.40
CA SER A 150 15.60 4.36 2.23
C SER A 150 14.07 4.51 2.25
N LYS A 151 13.45 4.50 1.06
CA LYS A 151 11.99 4.54 0.92
C LYS A 151 11.37 3.28 1.51
N ARG A 152 10.34 3.43 2.33
CA ARG A 152 9.53 2.31 2.81
C ARG A 152 8.67 1.71 1.70
N VAL A 153 8.17 2.56 0.81
CA VAL A 153 7.36 2.17 -0.33
C VAL A 153 8.11 2.50 -1.61
N ALA A 154 8.48 1.47 -2.37
CA ALA A 154 9.10 1.65 -3.68
C ALA A 154 8.11 2.25 -4.68
N ASP A 155 8.61 2.97 -5.68
CA ASP A 155 7.78 3.61 -6.70
C ASP A 155 6.87 2.60 -7.42
N ALA A 156 7.40 1.44 -7.81
CA ALA A 156 6.63 0.38 -8.44
C ALA A 156 5.54 -0.19 -7.52
N THR A 157 5.82 -0.31 -6.22
CA THR A 157 4.85 -0.76 -5.22
C THR A 157 3.70 0.24 -5.10
N LEU A 158 4.00 1.55 -5.04
CA LEU A 158 2.97 2.59 -4.98
C LEU A 158 2.04 2.56 -6.19
N VAL A 159 2.62 2.45 -7.40
CA VAL A 159 1.84 2.33 -8.65
C VAL A 159 0.95 1.09 -8.60
N THR A 160 1.52 -0.07 -8.26
CA THR A 160 0.79 -1.35 -8.21
C THR A 160 -0.36 -1.32 -7.21
N MET A 161 -0.14 -0.83 -5.99
CA MET A 161 -1.18 -0.71 -4.97
C MET A 161 -2.33 0.19 -5.43
N THR A 162 -2.01 1.33 -6.03
CA THR A 162 -3.02 2.29 -6.49
C THR A 162 -3.86 1.70 -7.62
N LEU A 163 -3.24 1.03 -8.59
CA LEU A 163 -3.96 0.38 -9.70
C LEU A 163 -4.77 -0.82 -9.23
N MET A 164 -4.23 -1.65 -8.35
CA MET A 164 -4.93 -2.78 -7.72
C MET A 164 -6.22 -2.30 -7.02
N ILE A 165 -6.14 -1.23 -6.24
CA ILE A 165 -7.31 -0.63 -5.59
C ILE A 165 -8.30 -0.13 -6.64
N ALA A 166 -7.84 0.59 -7.66
CA ALA A 166 -8.72 1.15 -8.69
C ALA A 166 -9.57 0.08 -9.37
N GLU A 167 -8.99 -1.10 -9.65
CA GLU A 167 -9.64 -2.23 -10.31
C GLU A 167 -10.41 -3.16 -9.34
N SER A 168 -10.21 -3.04 -8.02
CA SER A 168 -10.86 -3.89 -7.01
C SER A 168 -12.37 -3.64 -6.95
N ARG A 169 -13.10 -4.63 -6.47
CA ARG A 169 -14.53 -4.50 -6.19
C ARG A 169 -14.76 -3.87 -4.82
N PRO A 170 -15.90 -3.20 -4.58
CA PRO A 170 -16.19 -2.60 -3.27
C PRO A 170 -16.15 -3.59 -2.10
N GLU A 171 -16.58 -4.83 -2.31
CA GLU A 171 -16.55 -5.90 -1.31
C GLU A 171 -15.13 -6.35 -0.93
N ASP A 172 -14.13 -6.05 -1.74
CA ASP A 172 -12.72 -6.40 -1.49
C ASP A 172 -12.00 -5.37 -0.62
N MET A 173 -12.66 -4.31 -0.16
CA MET A 173 -12.05 -3.18 0.57
C MET A 173 -11.15 -3.62 1.73
N GLU A 174 -11.66 -4.47 2.62
CA GLU A 174 -10.89 -4.93 3.77
C GLU A 174 -9.62 -5.67 3.36
N MET A 175 -9.72 -6.52 2.33
CA MET A 175 -8.57 -7.25 1.80
C MET A 175 -7.56 -6.30 1.15
N MET A 176 -8.01 -5.30 0.39
CA MET A 176 -7.13 -4.31 -0.22
C MET A 176 -6.35 -3.53 0.84
N VAL A 177 -6.99 -3.12 1.92
CA VAL A 177 -6.32 -2.44 3.04
C VAL A 177 -5.27 -3.35 3.68
N LYS A 178 -5.59 -4.62 3.92
CA LYS A 178 -4.62 -5.59 4.45
C LYS A 178 -3.42 -5.79 3.53
N VAL A 179 -3.64 -5.89 2.22
CA VAL A 179 -2.57 -6.01 1.22
C VAL A 179 -1.67 -4.78 1.27
N VAL A 180 -2.24 -3.56 1.23
CA VAL A 180 -1.45 -2.31 1.29
C VAL A 180 -0.60 -2.26 2.55
N VAL A 181 -1.17 -2.55 3.73
CA VAL A 181 -0.43 -2.56 5.00
C VAL A 181 0.72 -3.57 4.97
N ASN A 182 0.50 -4.77 4.39
CA ASN A 182 1.55 -5.77 4.28
C ASN A 182 2.66 -5.36 3.29
N LEU A 183 2.31 -4.69 2.18
CA LEU A 183 3.27 -4.22 1.18
C LEU A 183 4.13 -3.04 1.65
N MET A 184 3.69 -2.28 2.67
CA MET A 184 4.54 -1.26 3.29
C MET A 184 5.74 -1.85 4.04
N GLY A 185 5.78 -3.16 4.25
CA GLY A 185 6.89 -3.86 4.88
C GLY A 185 6.92 -3.74 6.40
N ARG A 186 7.94 -4.37 7.00
CA ARG A 186 8.16 -4.29 8.46
C ARG A 186 8.74 -2.93 8.81
N LEU A 187 8.23 -2.37 9.91
CA LEU A 187 8.88 -1.26 10.63
C LEU A 187 10.24 -1.72 11.18
#